data_a080c841111a3606225466eb712d950c
#
_entry.id   a080c841111a3606225466eb712d950c
#
_cell.length_a   1.000
_cell.length_b   1.000
_cell.length_c   1.000
_cell.angle_alpha   90.00
_cell.angle_beta   90.00
_cell.angle_gamma   90.00
#
_symmetry.space_group_name_H-M   'P 1'
#
loop_
_entity.id
_entity.type
_entity.pdbx_description
1 polymer ?
#
loop_
_entity_poly.entity_id
_entity_poly.type
_entity_poly.pdbx_seq_one_letter_code
_entity_poly.pdbx_strand_id
1 'polypeptide(L)' 'MPKFKAGDLVKIKDGTHQSGIPDHRVGMVIEVGETSKSYTKAYTIIFLGTDLHFKFHEVFLEPFTTS' A
#
# COMPACT_ATOMS: atom_id res chain seq x y z
N MET A 1 9.66 -4.00 -13.17
CA MET A 1 8.83 -2.80 -13.00
C MET A 1 8.00 -2.91 -11.75
N PRO A 2 7.83 -1.83 -11.00
CA PRO A 2 6.95 -1.89 -9.84
C PRO A 2 5.51 -2.11 -10.26
N LYS A 3 4.77 -2.82 -9.43
CA LYS A 3 3.37 -3.10 -9.69
C LYS A 3 2.49 -1.86 -9.55
N PHE A 4 2.91 -0.95 -8.67
CA PHE A 4 2.19 0.29 -8.40
C PHE A 4 3.13 1.47 -8.55
N LYS A 5 2.56 2.64 -8.71
CA LYS A 5 3.34 3.88 -8.79
C LYS A 5 2.69 4.94 -7.90
N ALA A 6 3.43 5.99 -7.62
CA ALA A 6 2.90 7.10 -6.84
C ALA A 6 1.63 7.64 -7.49
N GLY A 7 0.61 7.84 -6.68
CA GLY A 7 -0.70 8.26 -7.15
C GLY A 7 -1.70 7.14 -7.34
N ASP A 8 -1.24 5.88 -7.34
CA ASP A 8 -2.15 4.75 -7.48
C ASP A 8 -2.92 4.51 -6.19
N LEU A 9 -4.18 4.14 -6.32
CA LEU A 9 -4.97 3.72 -5.19
C LEU A 9 -4.82 2.22 -5.01
N VAL A 10 -4.61 1.81 -3.78
CA VAL A 10 -4.41 0.41 -3.43
C VAL A 10 -5.24 0.06 -2.21
N LYS A 11 -5.47 -1.22 -2.03
CA LYS A 11 -6.17 -1.74 -0.87
C LYS A 11 -5.27 -2.75 -0.19
N ILE A 12 -5.30 -2.77 1.13
CA ILE A 12 -4.57 -3.77 1.89
C ILE A 12 -5.35 -5.07 1.82
N LYS A 13 -4.68 -6.15 1.46
CA LYS A 13 -5.31 -7.46 1.31
C LYS A 13 -5.94 -7.91 2.61
N ASP A 14 -7.05 -8.63 2.50
CA ASP A 14 -7.70 -9.24 3.64
C ASP A 14 -6.74 -10.21 4.31
N GLY A 15 -6.83 -10.30 5.63
CA GLY A 15 -5.94 -11.17 6.38
C GLY A 15 -4.65 -10.52 6.82
N THR A 16 -4.34 -9.34 6.30
CA THR A 16 -3.18 -8.57 6.76
C THR A 16 -3.57 -7.85 8.04
N HIS A 17 -2.83 -8.09 9.09
CA HIS A 17 -3.09 -7.47 10.39
C HIS A 17 -2.01 -6.46 10.71
N GLN A 18 -2.41 -5.24 10.91
CA GLN A 18 -1.50 -4.14 11.26
C GLN A 18 -2.29 -3.16 12.12
N SER A 19 -1.77 -2.85 13.31
CA SER A 19 -2.41 -1.86 14.17
C SER A 19 -2.51 -0.51 13.48
N GLY A 20 -3.66 0.13 13.62
CA GLY A 20 -3.83 1.48 13.12
C GLY A 20 -4.35 1.58 11.69
N ILE A 21 -4.54 0.46 11.02
CA ILE A 21 -5.10 0.49 9.67
C ILE A 21 -6.58 0.85 9.74
N PRO A 22 -7.05 1.85 8.96
CA PRO A 22 -8.48 2.15 8.89
C PRO A 22 -9.28 0.97 8.34
N ASP A 23 -10.53 0.88 8.74
CA ASP A 23 -11.39 -0.24 8.35
C ASP A 23 -11.56 -0.37 6.84
N HIS A 24 -11.57 0.76 6.11
CA HIS A 24 -11.72 0.71 4.67
C HIS A 24 -10.49 0.16 3.95
N ARG A 25 -9.33 0.19 4.59
CA ARG A 25 -8.08 -0.36 4.06
C ARG A 25 -7.63 0.19 2.72
N VAL A 26 -8.09 1.37 2.36
CA VAL A 26 -7.77 1.99 1.08
C VAL A 26 -6.80 3.14 1.31
N GLY A 27 -5.76 3.17 0.51
CA GLY A 27 -4.78 4.24 0.57
C GLY A 27 -4.21 4.55 -0.80
N MET A 28 -3.37 5.56 -0.83
CA MET A 28 -2.71 5.98 -2.05
C MET A 28 -1.22 5.79 -1.89
N VAL A 29 -0.59 5.25 -2.93
CA VAL A 29 0.87 5.13 -2.96
C VAL A 29 1.45 6.53 -3.10
N ILE A 30 2.35 6.90 -2.19
CA ILE A 30 3.03 8.19 -2.28
C ILE A 30 4.51 8.03 -2.59
N GLU A 31 5.06 6.86 -2.36
CA GLU A 31 6.47 6.62 -2.67
C GLU A 31 6.67 5.14 -2.95
N VAL A 32 7.54 4.84 -3.90
CA VAL A 32 7.94 3.48 -4.22
C VAL A 32 9.37 3.30 -3.75
N GLY A 33 9.59 2.34 -2.87
CA GLY A 33 10.92 2.01 -2.39
C GLY A 33 11.31 0.60 -2.79
N GLU A 34 12.59 0.31 -2.68
CA GLU A 34 13.09 -1.03 -2.92
C GLU A 34 13.57 -1.62 -1.61
N THR A 35 13.32 -2.90 -1.43
CA THR A 35 13.88 -3.59 -0.29
C THR A 35 15.26 -4.12 -0.66
N SER A 36 16.11 -4.31 0.34
CA SER A 36 17.44 -4.82 0.11
C SER A 36 17.45 -6.26 -0.38
N LYS A 37 16.33 -6.94 -0.33
CA LYS A 37 16.22 -8.33 -0.76
C LYS A 37 15.40 -8.50 -2.02
N SER A 38 15.28 -7.51 -2.73
CA SER A 38 15.17 -7.35 -4.15
C SER A 38 14.08 -8.00 -4.99
N TYR A 39 13.23 -8.83 -4.50
CA TYR A 39 12.17 -9.38 -5.36
C TYR A 39 10.86 -8.64 -5.20
N THR A 40 10.71 -7.91 -4.12
CA THR A 40 9.49 -7.18 -3.86
C THR A 40 9.81 -5.73 -3.64
N LYS A 41 8.88 -4.90 -4.04
CA LYS A 41 8.96 -3.48 -3.76
C LYS A 41 8.21 -3.19 -2.47
N ALA A 42 8.67 -2.18 -1.74
CA ALA A 42 7.95 -1.65 -0.60
C ALA A 42 7.33 -0.34 -1.03
N TYR A 43 6.11 -0.12 -0.60
CA TYR A 43 5.39 1.10 -0.97
C TYR A 43 5.02 1.85 0.29
N THR A 44 5.19 3.16 0.26
CA THR A 44 4.68 4.02 1.32
C THR A 44 3.27 4.41 0.94
N ILE A 45 2.33 4.12 1.83
CA ILE A 45 0.91 4.32 1.60
C ILE A 45 0.40 5.33 2.61
N ILE A 46 -0.38 6.29 2.14
CA ILE A 46 -1.15 7.16 3.04
C ILE A 46 -2.61 6.74 2.92
N PHE A 47 -3.22 6.43 4.06
CA PHE A 47 -4.61 5.99 4.05
C PHE A 47 -5.54 7.16 3.87
N LEU A 48 -6.58 6.95 3.06
CA LEU A 48 -7.55 8.00 2.76
C LEU A 48 -8.26 8.45 4.03
N GLY A 49 -8.39 9.75 4.17
CA GLY A 49 -9.05 10.33 5.32
C GLY A 49 -8.19 10.46 6.56
N THR A 50 -6.94 10.10 6.47
CA THR A 50 -6.00 10.21 7.59
C THR A 50 -4.68 10.75 7.11
N ASP A 51 -3.80 11.08 8.07
CA ASP A 51 -2.42 11.44 7.77
C ASP A 51 -1.47 10.29 8.05
N LEU A 52 -1.99 9.09 8.25
CA LEU A 52 -1.18 7.95 8.62
C LEU A 52 -0.44 7.40 7.41
N HIS A 53 0.86 7.18 7.58
CA HIS A 53 1.72 6.61 6.56
C HIS A 53 2.21 5.25 7.02
N PHE A 54 2.16 4.29 6.13
CA PHE A 54 2.67 2.95 6.42
C PHE A 54 3.44 2.45 5.22
N LYS A 55 4.43 1.59 5.49
CA LYS A 55 5.14 0.89 4.43
C LYS A 55 4.66 -0.55 4.38
N PHE A 56 4.33 -0.99 3.18
CA PHE A 56 3.89 -2.37 2.95
C PHE A 56 4.66 -2.95 1.77
N HIS A 57 4.96 -4.24 1.87
CA HIS A 57 5.47 -4.97 0.74
C HIS A 57 4.36 -5.17 -0.28
N GLU A 58 4.76 -5.27 -1.53
CA GLU A 58 3.82 -5.43 -2.65
C GLU A 58 2.84 -6.58 -2.44
N VAL A 59 3.31 -7.66 -1.78
CA VAL A 59 2.47 -8.84 -1.58
C VAL A 59 1.25 -8.59 -0.71
N PHE A 60 1.27 -7.52 0.08
CA PHE A 60 0.14 -7.18 0.96
C PHE A 60 -0.85 -6.22 0.31
N LEU A 61 -0.58 -5.82 -0.91
CA LEU A 61 -1.38 -4.80 -1.59
C LEU A 61 -2.04 -5.37 -2.82
N GLU A 62 -3.22 -4.84 -3.11
CA GLU A 62 -3.92 -5.14 -4.35
C GLU A 62 -4.44 -3.85 -4.94
N PRO A 63 -4.63 -3.80 -6.27
CA PRO A 63 -5.17 -2.60 -6.88
C PRO A 63 -6.56 -2.31 -6.33
N PHE A 64 -6.83 -1.04 -6.05
CA PHE A 64 -8.18 -0.64 -5.69
C PHE A 64 -8.85 -0.13 -6.95
N THR A 65 -9.87 -0.84 -7.38
CA THR A 65 -10.63 -0.43 -8.56
C THR A 65 -12.04 -0.10 -8.14
N THR A 66 -12.49 1.04 -8.61
CA THR A 66 -13.90 1.41 -8.47
C THR A 66 -14.60 1.00 -9.75
N SER A 67 -15.59 0.22 -9.61
CA SER A 67 -16.33 -0.21 -10.80
C SER A 67 -17.76 0.28 -10.72
#